data_8db6408152312d6f114f5e327488914e
#
_entry.id   8db6408152312d6f114f5e327488914e
#
_cell.length_a   1.000
_cell.length_b   1.000
_cell.length_c   1.000
_cell.angle_alpha   90.00
_cell.angle_beta   90.00
_cell.angle_gamma   90.00
#
_symmetry.space_group_name_H-M   'P 1'
#
loop_
_entity.id
_entity.type
_entity.pdbx_description
1 polymer ?
#
loop_
_entity_poly.entity_id
_entity_poly.type
_entity_poly.pdbx_seq_one_letter_code
_entity_poly.pdbx_strand_id
1 'polypeptide(L)'
;MPTDKLIQEIRKDFPILKTGIIYLDSAATSQRPKVVIDTLKEFMENENANINRGVYTLSEKATKKFNEARKITANFINAKENEVVFTKNATEAFNLLAYTIKSLIPKDRNEIILSEMEHHSNIVPWQLIAHE
;
A
#
# COMPACT_ATOMS: atom_id res chain seq x y z
N MET A 1 8.12 -25.31 -7.04
CA MET A 1 7.15 -24.51 -7.78
C MET A 1 5.74 -24.90 -7.34
N PRO A 2 4.77 -23.99 -7.30
CA PRO A 2 3.40 -24.38 -7.01
C PRO A 2 2.89 -25.36 -8.07
N THR A 3 2.12 -26.35 -7.65
CA THR A 3 1.52 -27.30 -8.59
C THR A 3 0.42 -26.62 -9.41
N ASP A 4 0.15 -27.09 -10.64
CA ASP A 4 -0.95 -26.57 -11.48
C ASP A 4 -2.28 -26.56 -10.73
N LYS A 5 -2.52 -27.54 -9.89
CA LYS A 5 -3.72 -27.62 -9.04
C LYS A 5 -3.81 -26.44 -8.07
N LEU A 6 -2.71 -26.07 -7.40
CA LEU A 6 -2.68 -24.91 -6.48
C LEU A 6 -2.91 -23.61 -7.23
N ILE A 7 -2.31 -23.44 -8.41
CA ILE A 7 -2.52 -22.26 -9.26
C ILE A 7 -3.99 -22.14 -9.64
N GLN A 8 -4.64 -23.22 -10.03
CA GLN A 8 -6.06 -23.20 -10.40
C GLN A 8 -6.96 -22.88 -9.21
N GLU A 9 -6.63 -23.35 -8.01
CA GLU A 9 -7.38 -22.97 -6.80
C GLU A 9 -7.23 -21.47 -6.48
N ILE A 10 -6.00 -20.92 -6.48
CA ILE A 10 -5.75 -19.50 -6.25
C ILE A 10 -6.48 -18.62 -7.28
N ARG A 11 -6.53 -19.04 -8.55
CA ARG A 11 -7.23 -18.28 -9.61
C ARG A 11 -8.74 -18.11 -9.33
N LYS A 12 -9.37 -19.03 -8.58
CA LYS A 12 -10.79 -18.94 -8.22
C LYS A 12 -11.09 -17.73 -7.31
N ASP A 13 -10.09 -17.28 -6.55
CA ASP A 13 -10.23 -16.14 -5.65
C ASP A 13 -10.34 -14.80 -6.41
N PHE A 14 -9.98 -14.79 -7.69
CA PHE A 14 -10.00 -13.58 -8.53
C PHE A 14 -11.18 -13.60 -9.51
N PRO A 15 -12.27 -12.86 -9.24
CA PRO A 15 -13.49 -12.92 -10.07
C PRO A 15 -13.26 -12.61 -11.55
N ILE A 16 -12.36 -11.68 -11.86
CA ILE A 16 -12.06 -11.29 -13.24
C ILE A 16 -11.48 -12.44 -14.07
N LEU A 17 -10.76 -13.36 -13.44
CA LEU A 17 -10.16 -14.50 -14.15
C LEU A 17 -11.19 -15.56 -14.57
N LYS A 18 -12.43 -15.47 -14.07
CA LYS A 18 -13.55 -16.32 -14.48
C LYS A 18 -14.01 -16.00 -15.91
N THR A 19 -13.67 -14.84 -16.44
CA THR A 19 -13.97 -14.45 -17.83
C THR A 19 -13.12 -15.18 -18.87
N GLY A 20 -12.15 -16.00 -18.44
CA GLY A 20 -11.21 -16.68 -19.31
C GLY A 20 -10.04 -15.85 -19.81
N ILE A 21 -9.93 -14.59 -19.34
CA ILE A 21 -8.81 -13.71 -19.71
C ILE A 21 -7.47 -14.24 -19.24
N ILE A 22 -6.46 -14.09 -20.07
CA ILE A 22 -5.04 -14.24 -19.70
C ILE A 22 -4.53 -12.84 -19.37
N TYR A 23 -4.38 -12.54 -18.07
CA TYR A 23 -3.96 -11.24 -17.59
C TYR A 23 -2.46 -11.23 -17.27
N LEU A 24 -1.67 -10.45 -18.00
CA LEU A 24 -0.20 -10.38 -17.91
C LEU A 24 0.32 -8.99 -17.51
N ASP A 25 -0.57 -8.08 -17.08
CA ASP A 25 -0.23 -6.68 -16.78
C ASP A 25 -0.30 -6.37 -15.27
N SER A 26 0.04 -7.33 -14.42
CA SER A 26 0.04 -7.14 -12.98
C SER A 26 1.07 -6.12 -12.48
N ALA A 27 2.09 -5.82 -13.29
CA ALA A 27 3.07 -4.77 -12.97
C ALA A 27 2.43 -3.38 -12.94
N ALA A 28 1.51 -3.10 -13.87
CA ALA A 28 0.75 -1.85 -13.89
C ALA A 28 -0.42 -1.86 -12.90
N THR A 29 -1.20 -2.95 -12.88
CA THR A 29 -2.37 -3.07 -11.99
C THR A 29 -2.60 -4.51 -11.58
N SER A 30 -2.45 -4.81 -10.29
CA SER A 30 -2.79 -6.12 -9.74
C SER A 30 -4.30 -6.31 -9.65
N GLN A 31 -4.80 -7.48 -10.02
CA GLN A 31 -6.20 -7.83 -9.84
C GLN A 31 -6.55 -8.02 -8.36
N ARG A 32 -7.80 -7.77 -8.01
CA ARG A 32 -8.28 -7.84 -6.62
C ARG A 32 -8.92 -9.19 -6.36
N PRO A 33 -8.52 -9.91 -5.31
CA PRO A 33 -9.23 -11.11 -4.87
C PRO A 33 -10.61 -10.75 -4.32
N LYS A 34 -11.53 -11.71 -4.40
CA LYS A 34 -12.92 -11.52 -3.97
C LYS A 34 -13.03 -11.02 -2.53
N VAL A 35 -12.21 -11.52 -1.63
CA VAL A 35 -12.22 -11.08 -0.22
C VAL A 35 -11.96 -9.58 -0.07
N VAL A 36 -11.06 -9.00 -0.87
CA VAL A 36 -10.78 -7.55 -0.85
C VAL A 36 -11.98 -6.76 -1.40
N ILE A 37 -12.58 -7.24 -2.50
CA ILE A 37 -13.76 -6.61 -3.11
C ILE A 37 -14.93 -6.59 -2.12
N ASP A 38 -15.22 -7.75 -1.50
CA ASP A 38 -16.33 -7.90 -0.57
C ASP A 38 -16.11 -7.06 0.69
N THR A 39 -14.90 -7.04 1.24
CA THR A 39 -14.56 -6.23 2.42
C THR A 39 -14.71 -4.74 2.14
N LEU A 40 -14.26 -4.27 0.96
CA LEU A 40 -14.41 -2.88 0.58
C LEU A 40 -15.88 -2.50 0.43
N LYS A 41 -16.66 -3.35 -0.23
CA LYS A 41 -18.11 -3.18 -0.39
C LYS A 41 -18.80 -3.09 0.97
N GLU A 42 -18.57 -4.06 1.84
CA GLU A 42 -19.14 -4.13 3.19
C GLU A 42 -18.79 -2.87 4.02
N PHE A 43 -17.53 -2.45 3.96
CA PHE A 43 -17.10 -1.24 4.65
C PHE A 43 -17.83 0.01 4.13
N MET A 44 -17.93 0.15 2.81
CA MET A 44 -18.58 1.31 2.19
C MET A 44 -20.09 1.36 2.47
N GLU A 45 -20.76 0.21 2.47
CA GLU A 45 -22.19 0.13 2.72
C GLU A 45 -22.58 0.31 4.19
N ASN A 46 -21.76 -0.18 5.13
CA ASN A 46 -22.21 -0.36 6.52
C ASN A 46 -21.33 0.30 7.57
N GLU A 47 -20.11 0.71 7.25
CA GLU A 47 -19.12 1.09 8.28
C GLU A 47 -18.32 2.35 7.94
N ASN A 48 -18.54 2.95 6.77
CA ASN A 48 -17.79 4.12 6.35
C ASN A 48 -18.06 5.33 7.25
N ALA A 49 -17.05 5.75 7.99
CA ALA A 49 -17.12 6.88 8.89
C ALA A 49 -15.74 7.55 9.05
N ASN A 50 -15.75 8.77 9.60
CA ASN A 50 -14.53 9.47 9.97
C ASN A 50 -13.77 8.69 11.05
N ILE A 51 -12.46 8.49 10.83
CA ILE A 51 -11.58 7.81 11.79
C ILE A 51 -10.93 8.82 12.75
N ASN A 52 -10.58 8.37 13.97
CA ASN A 52 -9.81 9.07 15.02
C ASN A 52 -10.49 10.24 15.71
N ARG A 53 -11.49 10.90 15.15
CA ARG A 53 -12.07 12.14 15.72
C ARG A 53 -13.56 12.09 16.02
N GLY A 54 -14.23 11.02 15.68
CA GLY A 54 -15.65 10.86 15.95
C GLY A 54 -15.91 10.22 17.32
N VAL A 55 -16.91 10.74 18.04
CA VAL A 55 -17.35 10.22 19.34
C VAL A 55 -18.66 9.43 19.25
N TYR A 56 -18.93 8.83 18.11
CA TYR A 56 -20.13 8.04 17.85
C TYR A 56 -19.74 6.62 17.38
N THR A 57 -20.61 5.66 17.63
CA THR A 57 -20.35 4.22 17.49
C THR A 57 -19.75 3.82 16.13
N LEU A 58 -20.23 4.43 15.02
CA LEU A 58 -19.74 4.09 13.69
C LEU A 58 -18.28 4.55 13.50
N SER A 59 -17.93 5.75 13.98
CA SER A 59 -16.56 6.26 13.94
C SER A 59 -15.61 5.43 14.80
N GLU A 60 -16.05 4.97 15.97
CA GLU A 60 -15.25 4.10 16.84
C GLU A 60 -14.97 2.76 16.17
N LYS A 61 -15.98 2.17 15.52
CA LYS A 61 -15.81 0.92 14.74
C LYS A 61 -14.83 1.10 13.59
N ALA A 62 -14.98 2.17 12.79
CA ALA A 62 -14.08 2.46 11.68
C ALA A 62 -12.64 2.69 12.17
N THR A 63 -12.46 3.44 13.27
CA THR A 63 -11.15 3.67 13.90
C THR A 63 -10.51 2.37 14.36
N LYS A 64 -11.28 1.49 15.01
CA LYS A 64 -10.79 0.18 15.46
C LYS A 64 -10.30 -0.66 14.28
N LYS A 65 -11.08 -0.76 13.20
CA LYS A 65 -10.68 -1.49 11.99
C LYS A 65 -9.43 -0.92 11.33
N PHE A 66 -9.31 0.40 11.27
CA PHE A 66 -8.12 1.05 10.73
C PHE A 66 -6.86 0.72 11.54
N ASN A 67 -6.95 0.79 12.88
CA ASN A 67 -5.83 0.45 13.75
C ASN A 67 -5.48 -1.03 13.68
N GLU A 68 -6.47 -1.91 13.58
CA GLU A 68 -6.26 -3.34 13.40
C GLU A 68 -5.56 -3.66 12.08
N ALA A 69 -5.97 -3.02 10.97
CA ALA A 69 -5.29 -3.14 9.69
C ALA A 69 -3.82 -2.70 9.77
N ARG A 70 -3.54 -1.59 10.46
CA ARG A 70 -2.16 -1.13 10.71
C ARG A 70 -1.35 -2.14 11.50
N LYS A 71 -1.92 -2.69 12.56
CA LYS A 71 -1.28 -3.72 13.39
C LYS A 71 -0.96 -4.99 12.59
N ILE A 72 -1.90 -5.47 11.79
CA ILE A 72 -1.70 -6.64 10.91
C ILE A 72 -0.57 -6.37 9.92
N THR A 73 -0.57 -5.20 9.29
CA THR A 73 0.48 -4.80 8.35
C THR A 73 1.85 -4.71 9.03
N ALA A 74 1.92 -4.08 10.20
CA ALA A 74 3.15 -3.97 10.97
C ALA A 74 3.72 -5.35 11.32
N ASN A 75 2.88 -6.26 11.83
CA ASN A 75 3.29 -7.62 12.15
C ASN A 75 3.80 -8.38 10.92
N PHE A 76 3.16 -8.21 9.76
CA PHE A 76 3.55 -8.88 8.52
C PHE A 76 4.95 -8.48 8.05
N ILE A 77 5.32 -7.22 8.22
CA ILE A 77 6.65 -6.70 7.84
C ILE A 77 7.64 -6.66 9.01
N ASN A 78 7.30 -7.23 10.17
CA ASN A 78 8.10 -7.23 11.40
C ASN A 78 8.47 -5.80 11.86
N ALA A 79 7.53 -4.87 11.79
CA ALA A 79 7.64 -3.50 12.25
C ALA A 79 6.70 -3.21 13.44
N LYS A 80 6.83 -2.03 14.06
CA LYS A 80 5.88 -1.53 15.04
C LYS A 80 4.74 -0.77 14.35
N GLU A 81 3.59 -0.66 15.00
CA GLU A 81 2.42 0.03 14.45
C GLU A 81 2.70 1.50 14.10
N ASN A 82 3.54 2.18 14.88
CA ASN A 82 3.94 3.57 14.65
C ASN A 82 4.99 3.75 13.53
N GLU A 83 5.52 2.65 12.98
CA GLU A 83 6.44 2.63 11.84
C GLU A 83 5.72 2.41 10.51
N VAL A 84 4.39 2.23 10.54
CA VAL A 84 3.58 2.01 9.34
C VAL A 84 2.81 3.26 8.96
N VAL A 85 3.02 3.74 7.74
CA VAL A 85 2.26 4.84 7.12
C VAL A 85 1.58 4.32 5.87
N PHE A 86 0.26 4.42 5.81
CA PHE A 86 -0.51 4.06 4.61
C PHE A 86 -0.46 5.20 3.59
N THR A 87 -0.12 4.87 2.36
CA THR A 87 -0.10 5.77 1.21
C THR A 87 -0.95 5.17 0.08
N LYS A 88 -1.34 5.98 -0.90
CA LYS A 88 -2.14 5.51 -2.04
C LYS A 88 -1.36 4.57 -2.95
N ASN A 89 -0.07 4.80 -3.07
CA ASN A 89 0.84 4.03 -3.93
C ASN A 89 2.30 4.34 -3.59
N ALA A 90 3.23 3.64 -4.24
CA ALA A 90 4.66 3.86 -4.08
C ALA A 90 5.12 5.28 -4.48
N THR A 91 4.49 5.89 -5.48
CA THR A 91 4.80 7.27 -5.90
C THR A 91 4.57 8.26 -4.75
N GLU A 92 3.44 8.17 -4.07
CA GLU A 92 3.17 9.00 -2.89
C GLU A 92 4.16 8.71 -1.76
N ALA A 93 4.49 7.43 -1.54
CA ALA A 93 5.44 7.04 -0.51
C ALA A 93 6.84 7.63 -0.75
N PHE A 94 7.36 7.57 -1.98
CA PHE A 94 8.67 8.14 -2.32
C PHE A 94 8.68 9.67 -2.22
N ASN A 95 7.63 10.35 -2.65
CA ASN A 95 7.52 11.80 -2.49
C ASN A 95 7.46 12.19 -1.01
N LEU A 96 6.67 11.48 -0.20
CA LEU A 96 6.60 11.71 1.24
C LEU A 96 7.98 11.51 1.90
N LEU A 97 8.69 10.43 1.55
CA LEU A 97 10.03 10.15 2.05
C LEU A 97 11.02 11.25 1.65
N ALA A 98 11.07 11.64 0.38
CA ALA A 98 11.97 12.69 -0.09
C ALA A 98 11.72 14.00 0.67
N TYR A 99 10.46 14.38 0.84
CA TYR A 99 10.08 15.60 1.56
C TYR A 99 10.48 15.59 3.04
N THR A 100 10.30 14.45 3.70
CA THR A 100 10.57 14.32 5.15
C THR A 100 12.05 14.11 5.44
N ILE A 101 12.75 13.31 4.63
CA ILE A 101 14.15 12.96 4.90
C ILE A 101 15.09 14.15 4.65
N LYS A 102 14.73 15.09 3.78
CA LYS A 102 15.52 16.27 3.45
C LYS A 102 16.02 17.01 4.70
N SER A 103 15.14 17.18 5.69
CA SER A 103 15.48 17.85 6.95
C SER A 103 16.35 17.01 7.89
N LEU A 104 16.47 15.71 7.63
CA LEU A 104 17.20 14.75 8.46
C LEU A 104 18.56 14.36 7.86
N ILE A 105 18.82 14.72 6.59
CA ILE A 105 20.08 14.39 5.92
C ILE A 105 21.22 15.23 6.54
N PRO A 106 22.27 14.58 7.09
CA PRO A 106 23.44 15.29 7.60
C PRO A 106 24.21 15.98 6.46
N LYS A 107 24.77 17.14 6.73
CA LYS A 107 25.53 17.92 5.73
C LYS A 107 26.77 17.19 5.20
N ASP A 108 27.33 16.31 5.98
CA ASP A 108 28.52 15.52 5.65
C ASP A 108 28.21 14.18 4.98
N ARG A 109 26.93 13.80 4.86
CA ARG A 109 26.45 12.57 4.24
C ARG A 109 25.18 12.85 3.45
N ASN A 110 25.29 13.69 2.44
CA ASN A 110 24.18 14.23 1.67
C ASN A 110 24.03 13.60 0.26
N GLU A 111 24.65 12.45 0.04
CA GLU A 111 24.56 11.74 -1.23
C GLU A 111 23.43 10.69 -1.19
N ILE A 112 22.67 10.61 -2.29
CA ILE A 112 21.64 9.60 -2.49
C ILE A 112 22.03 8.75 -3.69
N ILE A 113 22.15 7.45 -3.48
CA ILE A 113 22.52 6.49 -4.52
C ILE A 113 21.25 5.84 -5.06
N LEU A 114 21.08 5.87 -6.39
CA LEU A 114 19.98 5.24 -7.10
C LEU A 114 20.55 4.28 -8.14
N SER A 115 19.79 3.20 -8.44
CA SER A 115 20.14 2.33 -9.57
C SER A 115 19.59 2.93 -10.88
N GLU A 116 20.20 2.55 -12.03
CA GLU A 116 19.71 2.96 -13.35
C GLU A 116 18.37 2.32 -13.71
N MET A 117 18.00 1.24 -13.05
CA MET A 117 16.78 0.47 -13.30
C MET A 117 15.57 0.94 -12.50
N GLU A 118 15.68 2.05 -11.77
CA GLU A 118 14.59 2.56 -10.94
C GLU A 118 13.39 3.04 -11.78
N HIS A 119 12.20 2.83 -11.25
CA HIS A 119 11.01 3.49 -11.77
C HIS A 119 11.10 5.01 -11.52
N HIS A 120 10.56 5.83 -12.42
CA HIS A 120 10.59 7.30 -12.30
C HIS A 120 10.09 7.82 -10.94
N SER A 121 9.13 7.15 -10.32
CA SER A 121 8.64 7.50 -8.98
C SER A 121 9.71 7.43 -7.89
N ASN A 122 10.78 6.65 -8.11
CA ASN A 122 11.94 6.54 -7.21
C ASN A 122 13.19 7.25 -7.76
N ILE A 123 13.06 8.09 -8.77
CA ILE A 123 14.14 8.94 -9.31
C ILE A 123 13.81 10.41 -9.09
N VAL A 124 12.67 10.84 -9.64
CA VAL A 124 12.29 12.26 -9.70
C VAL A 124 12.22 12.93 -8.33
N PRO A 125 11.62 12.35 -7.28
CA PRO A 125 11.57 12.99 -5.96
C PRO A 125 12.96 13.31 -5.40
N TRP A 126 13.92 12.43 -5.61
CA TRP A 126 15.31 12.64 -5.15
C TRP A 126 16.03 13.72 -5.94
N GLN A 127 15.81 13.78 -7.26
CA GLN A 127 16.33 14.86 -8.08
C GLN A 127 15.80 16.23 -7.64
N LEU A 128 14.50 16.32 -7.31
CA LEU A 128 13.89 17.56 -6.85
C LEU A 128 14.55 18.08 -5.58
N ILE A 129 14.78 17.24 -4.58
CA ILE A 129 15.41 17.68 -3.34
C ILE A 129 16.92 17.92 -3.45
N ALA A 130 17.59 17.34 -4.46
CA ALA A 130 19.02 17.54 -4.70
C ALA A 130 19.32 18.90 -5.35
N HIS A 131 18.34 19.54 -5.98
CA HIS A 131 18.47 20.86 -6.60
C HIS A 131 18.15 22.03 -5.66
N GLU A 132 17.67 21.77 -4.46
CA GLU A 132 17.37 22.77 -3.42
C GLU A 132 18.47 22.83 -2.37
#